data_a2deffb07357c7036523f49730a29b55
#
_entry.id   a2deffb07357c7036523f49730a29b55
#
_cell.length_a   1.000
_cell.length_b   1.000
_cell.length_c   1.000
_cell.angle_alpha   90.00
_cell.angle_beta   90.00
_cell.angle_gamma   90.00
#
_symmetry.space_group_name_H-M   'P 1'
#
loop_
_entity.id
_entity.type
_entity.pdbx_description
1 polymer ?
#
loop_
_entity_poly.entity_id
_entity_poly.type
_entity_poly.pdbx_seq_one_letter_code
_entity_poly.pdbx_strand_id
1 'polypeptide(L)'
;MGFLQKLFLKNAAPENPEIPTKPEMPDRSDNQDKENHTEKPAEPIQTDIATLRDDGIRAMRIGELAFAEKCFLAALERQDNDEVKSLLAEAYIHAQAGSKALPLLEELIERHPDELNLLLARARAAQQAEAWDVLEEASKAILQVDASNTTGIFYQALALFQLQQPLPAVALLTQLLCSQPDLRAALLLRARILFSMQQYNEALTDVEVLLKKEEPEEDVLLLKGNILKAQGDADAAIETYRALLELNPFQQEAVLRLGTLLTELHRLDEAIRLYDETIELQPDFAQAYKERGGVRLQLHDEAGAADDLKKALELSPETGRAIDGEFCAVQNEMNARYRSQNPFGF
;
A
#
# COMPACT_ATOMS: atom_id res chain seq x y z
N MET A 1 -11.94 12.28 -32.70
CA MET A 1 -12.53 12.51 -31.36
C MET A 1 -12.08 11.34 -30.49
N GLY A 2 -11.16 11.65 -29.58
CA GLY A 2 -10.44 10.64 -28.82
C GLY A 2 -11.31 9.94 -27.78
N PHE A 3 -10.90 8.73 -27.44
CA PHE A 3 -11.51 7.82 -26.47
C PHE A 3 -11.80 8.46 -25.10
N LEU A 4 -10.98 9.41 -24.65
CA LEU A 4 -11.09 10.12 -23.38
C LEU A 4 -12.32 11.04 -23.25
N GLN A 5 -12.89 11.54 -24.34
CA GLN A 5 -14.12 12.36 -24.29
C GLN A 5 -15.39 11.58 -23.93
N LYS A 6 -15.38 10.25 -24.07
CA LYS A 6 -16.52 9.40 -23.70
C LYS A 6 -16.58 9.06 -22.21
N LEU A 7 -15.46 9.15 -21.48
CA LEU A 7 -15.41 8.84 -20.03
C LEU A 7 -15.95 9.98 -19.15
N PHE A 8 -15.80 11.24 -19.58
CA PHE A 8 -16.23 12.41 -18.80
C PHE A 8 -17.74 12.73 -18.85
N LEU A 9 -18.49 12.09 -19.74
CA LEU A 9 -19.93 12.33 -19.89
C LEU A 9 -20.81 11.42 -19.00
N LYS A 10 -20.24 10.53 -18.19
CA LYS A 10 -21.00 9.57 -17.40
C LYS A 10 -21.10 9.86 -15.89
N ASN A 11 -20.39 10.86 -15.37
CA ASN A 11 -20.42 11.23 -13.95
C ASN A 11 -20.82 12.70 -13.75
N ALA A 12 -22.06 13.04 -14.13
CA ALA A 12 -22.70 14.27 -13.63
C ALA A 12 -23.29 13.93 -12.25
N ALA A 13 -22.75 14.58 -11.20
CA ALA A 13 -23.24 14.47 -9.84
C ALA A 13 -24.65 15.04 -9.71
N PRO A 14 -25.52 14.47 -8.86
CA PRO A 14 -26.83 15.05 -8.57
C PRO A 14 -26.69 16.31 -7.70
N GLU A 15 -27.52 17.27 -8.02
CA GLU A 15 -27.64 18.59 -7.37
C GLU A 15 -27.90 18.48 -5.85
N ASN A 16 -27.24 19.37 -5.09
CA ASN A 16 -27.40 19.56 -3.66
C ASN A 16 -28.86 19.93 -3.31
N PRO A 17 -29.49 19.27 -2.32
CA PRO A 17 -30.72 19.80 -1.75
C PRO A 17 -30.44 20.93 -0.76
N GLU A 18 -31.26 21.95 -0.85
CA GLU A 18 -31.26 23.19 -0.06
C GLU A 18 -31.29 22.94 1.46
N ILE A 19 -30.49 23.71 2.18
CA ILE A 19 -30.46 23.76 3.65
C ILE A 19 -31.68 24.53 4.15
N PRO A 20 -32.53 23.97 5.00
CA PRO A 20 -33.63 24.73 5.58
C PRO A 20 -33.15 25.70 6.67
N THR A 21 -33.61 26.94 6.57
CA THR A 21 -33.37 28.01 7.51
C THR A 21 -33.93 27.73 8.91
N LYS A 22 -33.16 28.11 9.94
CA LYS A 22 -33.55 28.06 11.35
C LYS A 22 -34.81 28.87 11.64
N PRO A 23 -35.70 28.35 12.52
CA PRO A 23 -36.75 29.19 13.10
C PRO A 23 -36.21 30.09 14.22
N GLU A 24 -36.68 31.35 14.23
CA GLU A 24 -36.40 32.32 15.26
C GLU A 24 -36.99 31.93 16.61
N MET A 25 -36.22 32.15 17.70
CA MET A 25 -36.72 32.02 19.08
C MET A 25 -37.39 33.33 19.52
N PRO A 26 -38.46 33.27 20.28
CA PRO A 26 -39.08 34.43 20.85
C PRO A 26 -38.33 34.94 22.11
N ASP A 27 -38.19 36.26 22.15
CA ASP A 27 -37.68 37.06 23.24
C ASP A 27 -38.54 36.86 24.53
N ARG A 28 -37.92 36.59 25.65
CA ARG A 28 -38.54 36.70 26.99
C ARG A 28 -37.58 37.41 27.93
N SER A 29 -37.89 38.66 28.17
CA SER A 29 -37.36 39.47 29.22
C SER A 29 -37.93 39.08 30.60
N ASP A 30 -37.06 39.28 31.58
CA ASP A 30 -37.28 39.52 33.02
C ASP A 30 -37.89 38.42 33.86
N ASN A 31 -37.03 37.81 34.75
CA ASN A 31 -37.23 38.00 36.20
C ASN A 31 -35.95 37.68 36.98
N GLN A 32 -35.59 38.68 37.80
CA GLN A 32 -34.53 38.56 38.82
C GLN A 32 -35.09 37.75 39.98
N ASP A 33 -34.44 36.63 40.32
CA ASP A 33 -34.38 36.15 41.71
C ASP A 33 -32.99 35.58 41.95
N LYS A 34 -32.31 36.32 42.85
CA LYS A 34 -30.98 35.94 43.37
C LYS A 34 -31.18 34.86 44.43
N GLU A 35 -30.93 33.62 44.06
CA GLU A 35 -30.59 32.60 45.06
C GLU A 35 -29.12 32.21 44.91
N ASN A 36 -28.37 32.50 45.96
CA ASN A 36 -26.99 32.11 46.16
C ASN A 36 -26.91 30.59 46.35
N HIS A 37 -26.78 29.86 45.25
CA HIS A 37 -26.26 28.50 45.31
C HIS A 37 -24.74 28.58 45.12
N THR A 38 -24.02 28.41 46.24
CA THR A 38 -22.59 28.02 46.20
C THR A 38 -22.54 26.68 45.48
N GLU A 39 -22.25 26.72 44.19
CA GLU A 39 -21.88 25.52 43.44
C GLU A 39 -20.59 24.96 44.08
N LYS A 40 -20.74 23.81 44.78
CA LYS A 40 -19.60 22.95 45.06
C LYS A 40 -18.93 22.65 43.73
N PRO A 41 -17.59 22.76 43.61
CA PRO A 41 -16.91 22.33 42.42
C PRO A 41 -17.35 20.88 42.15
N ALA A 42 -17.91 20.62 40.96
CA ALA A 42 -18.28 19.30 40.53
C ALA A 42 -17.04 18.41 40.67
N GLU A 43 -17.16 17.37 41.49
CA GLU A 43 -16.13 16.33 41.55
C GLU A 43 -15.93 15.83 40.13
N PRO A 44 -14.67 15.67 39.63
CA PRO A 44 -14.45 15.17 38.30
C PRO A 44 -15.20 13.85 38.20
N ILE A 45 -16.13 13.77 37.25
CA ILE A 45 -16.88 12.56 36.96
C ILE A 45 -15.84 11.45 36.70
N GLN A 46 -15.67 10.57 37.69
CA GLN A 46 -14.82 9.39 37.53
C GLN A 46 -15.51 8.49 36.50
N THR A 47 -15.15 8.70 35.22
CA THR A 47 -15.66 7.86 34.15
C THR A 47 -15.26 6.42 34.47
N ASP A 48 -16.21 5.54 34.68
CA ASP A 48 -15.98 4.14 35.01
C ASP A 48 -15.19 3.44 33.90
N ILE A 49 -14.39 2.42 34.26
CA ILE A 49 -13.58 1.62 33.29
C ILE A 49 -14.46 1.05 32.21
N ALA A 50 -15.68 0.57 32.57
CA ALA A 50 -16.65 0.05 31.62
C ALA A 50 -17.08 1.12 30.61
N THR A 51 -17.30 2.35 31.04
CA THR A 51 -17.66 3.48 30.15
C THR A 51 -16.51 3.80 29.19
N LEU A 52 -15.25 3.87 29.70
CA LEU A 52 -14.07 4.10 28.86
C LEU A 52 -13.88 3.00 27.83
N ARG A 53 -14.04 1.74 28.23
CA ARG A 53 -13.99 0.59 27.31
C ARG A 53 -15.06 0.72 26.22
N ASP A 54 -16.29 0.98 26.60
CA ASP A 54 -17.43 1.05 25.67
C ASP A 54 -17.32 2.25 24.72
N ASP A 55 -16.80 3.38 25.19
CA ASP A 55 -16.50 4.55 24.37
C ASP A 55 -15.36 4.24 23.37
N GLY A 56 -14.31 3.54 23.82
CA GLY A 56 -13.25 3.07 22.95
C GLY A 56 -13.75 2.12 21.85
N ILE A 57 -14.62 1.16 22.18
CA ILE A 57 -15.24 0.24 21.21
C ILE A 57 -16.09 1.02 20.19
N ARG A 58 -16.87 2.00 20.63
CA ARG A 58 -17.66 2.85 19.72
C ARG A 58 -16.75 3.64 18.77
N ALA A 59 -15.66 4.21 19.30
CA ALA A 59 -14.69 4.94 18.53
C ALA A 59 -14.01 4.05 17.46
N MET A 60 -13.65 2.81 17.81
CA MET A 60 -13.13 1.85 16.82
C MET A 60 -14.12 1.58 15.68
N ARG A 61 -15.41 1.42 15.99
CA ARG A 61 -16.45 1.14 14.99
C ARG A 61 -16.65 2.28 13.99
N ILE A 62 -16.43 3.53 14.38
CA ILE A 62 -16.55 4.70 13.51
C ILE A 62 -15.18 5.15 12.93
N GLY A 63 -14.11 4.39 13.19
CA GLY A 63 -12.78 4.66 12.66
C GLY A 63 -11.98 5.73 13.42
N GLU A 64 -12.45 6.23 14.55
CA GLU A 64 -11.74 7.20 15.41
C GLU A 64 -10.70 6.51 16.30
N LEU A 65 -9.70 5.89 15.68
CA LEU A 65 -8.72 5.04 16.36
C LEU A 65 -7.87 5.77 17.40
N ALA A 66 -7.54 7.05 17.15
CA ALA A 66 -6.80 7.88 18.11
C ALA A 66 -7.61 8.18 19.38
N PHE A 67 -8.93 8.28 19.30
CA PHE A 67 -9.80 8.44 20.45
C PHE A 67 -9.98 7.10 21.19
N ALA A 68 -10.11 5.99 20.45
CA ALA A 68 -10.17 4.64 21.01
C ALA A 68 -8.89 4.35 21.85
N GLU A 69 -7.69 4.64 21.30
CA GLU A 69 -6.41 4.52 22.02
C GLU A 69 -6.44 5.27 23.37
N LYS A 70 -6.89 6.54 23.37
CA LYS A 70 -6.97 7.34 24.60
C LYS A 70 -7.94 6.74 25.63
N CYS A 71 -9.09 6.25 25.19
CA CYS A 71 -10.07 5.62 26.07
C CYS A 71 -9.50 4.34 26.71
N PHE A 72 -8.88 3.46 25.93
CA PHE A 72 -8.32 2.21 26.43
C PHE A 72 -7.11 2.46 27.35
N LEU A 73 -6.22 3.39 27.01
CA LEU A 73 -5.11 3.77 27.90
C LEU A 73 -5.61 4.33 29.23
N ALA A 74 -6.60 5.24 29.22
CA ALA A 74 -7.21 5.77 30.44
C ALA A 74 -7.91 4.69 31.29
N ALA A 75 -8.45 3.65 30.66
CA ALA A 75 -9.00 2.50 31.37
C ALA A 75 -7.89 1.65 32.02
N LEU A 76 -6.78 1.40 31.30
CA LEU A 76 -5.64 0.63 31.78
C LEU A 76 -4.85 1.33 32.90
N GLU A 77 -4.78 2.69 32.89
CA GLU A 77 -4.21 3.46 33.98
C GLU A 77 -4.94 3.25 35.33
N ARG A 78 -6.23 2.87 35.28
CA ARG A 78 -7.06 2.62 36.46
C ARG A 78 -6.98 1.18 36.94
N GLN A 79 -6.96 0.25 36.01
CA GLN A 79 -6.91 -1.18 36.30
C GLN A 79 -6.28 -1.94 35.15
N ASP A 80 -5.34 -2.81 35.45
CA ASP A 80 -4.84 -3.80 34.51
C ASP A 80 -5.98 -4.79 34.12
N ASN A 81 -6.30 -4.86 32.84
CA ASN A 81 -7.41 -5.65 32.33
C ASN A 81 -7.08 -6.23 30.96
N ASP A 82 -7.08 -7.54 30.86
CA ASP A 82 -6.71 -8.28 29.66
C ASP A 82 -7.66 -8.01 28.49
N GLU A 83 -8.97 -7.83 28.75
CA GLU A 83 -9.94 -7.47 27.70
C GLU A 83 -9.63 -6.10 27.11
N VAL A 84 -9.31 -5.11 27.95
CA VAL A 84 -8.95 -3.76 27.48
C VAL A 84 -7.61 -3.75 26.75
N LYS A 85 -6.62 -4.54 27.20
CA LYS A 85 -5.34 -4.72 26.48
C LYS A 85 -5.54 -5.33 25.09
N SER A 86 -6.40 -6.34 25.00
CA SER A 86 -6.73 -6.97 23.72
C SER A 86 -7.40 -5.98 22.77
N LEU A 87 -8.35 -5.17 23.26
CA LEU A 87 -9.01 -4.12 22.50
C LEU A 87 -8.02 -3.02 22.03
N LEU A 88 -7.09 -2.63 22.91
CA LEU A 88 -6.04 -1.66 22.57
C LEU A 88 -5.09 -2.21 21.49
N ALA A 89 -4.69 -3.47 21.61
CA ALA A 89 -3.88 -4.13 20.60
C ALA A 89 -4.61 -4.22 19.24
N GLU A 90 -5.91 -4.51 19.25
CA GLU A 90 -6.73 -4.51 18.05
C GLU A 90 -6.86 -3.11 17.44
N ALA A 91 -7.03 -2.05 18.27
CA ALA A 91 -7.03 -0.67 17.81
C ALA A 91 -5.71 -0.28 17.14
N TYR A 92 -4.57 -0.71 17.69
CA TYR A 92 -3.26 -0.51 17.06
C TYR A 92 -3.12 -1.25 15.72
N ILE A 93 -3.62 -2.48 15.63
CA ILE A 93 -3.62 -3.24 14.37
C ILE A 93 -4.49 -2.52 13.33
N HIS A 94 -5.66 -2.02 13.69
CA HIS A 94 -6.51 -1.23 12.78
C HIS A 94 -5.83 0.09 12.35
N ALA A 95 -5.05 0.70 13.24
CA ALA A 95 -4.26 1.90 12.94
C ALA A 95 -2.96 1.63 12.15
N GLN A 96 -2.72 0.39 11.69
CA GLN A 96 -1.48 -0.04 11.05
C GLN A 96 -0.23 0.19 11.92
N ALA A 97 -0.39 0.17 13.23
CA ALA A 97 0.66 0.39 14.21
C ALA A 97 1.05 -0.93 14.91
N GLY A 98 1.33 -1.98 14.13
CA GLY A 98 1.61 -3.33 14.63
C GLY A 98 2.72 -3.37 15.68
N SER A 99 3.76 -2.54 15.54
CA SER A 99 4.85 -2.44 16.53
C SER A 99 4.40 -2.03 17.93
N LYS A 100 3.30 -1.25 18.06
CA LYS A 100 2.71 -0.91 19.34
C LYS A 100 1.84 -2.04 19.92
N ALA A 101 1.25 -2.85 19.05
CA ALA A 101 0.40 -3.98 19.45
C ALA A 101 1.21 -5.16 20.01
N LEU A 102 2.40 -5.42 19.45
CA LEU A 102 3.21 -6.60 19.80
C LEU A 102 3.46 -6.76 21.30
N PRO A 103 3.97 -5.77 22.06
CA PRO A 103 4.25 -5.96 23.49
C PRO A 103 2.99 -6.27 24.32
N LEU A 104 1.83 -5.71 23.96
CA LEU A 104 0.56 -6.02 24.64
C LEU A 104 0.12 -7.47 24.35
N LEU A 105 0.29 -7.91 23.12
CA LEU A 105 -0.07 -9.27 22.71
C LEU A 105 0.88 -10.29 23.31
N GLU A 106 2.16 -10.00 23.45
CA GLU A 106 3.12 -10.86 24.14
C GLU A 106 2.71 -11.09 25.59
N GLU A 107 2.40 -10.02 26.34
CA GLU A 107 1.93 -10.12 27.71
C GLU A 107 0.63 -10.92 27.85
N LEU A 108 -0.31 -10.76 26.90
CA LEU A 108 -1.56 -11.52 26.90
C LEU A 108 -1.33 -13.01 26.58
N ILE A 109 -0.45 -13.32 25.63
CA ILE A 109 -0.12 -14.69 25.24
C ILE A 109 0.63 -15.42 26.37
N GLU A 110 1.47 -14.76 27.15
CA GLU A 110 2.07 -15.37 28.35
C GLU A 110 1.01 -15.88 29.35
N ARG A 111 -0.12 -15.19 29.44
CA ARG A 111 -1.25 -15.59 30.31
C ARG A 111 -2.20 -16.58 29.65
N HIS A 112 -2.35 -16.50 28.33
CA HIS A 112 -3.30 -17.28 27.53
C HIS A 112 -2.62 -17.86 26.27
N PRO A 113 -1.69 -18.83 26.42
CA PRO A 113 -0.79 -19.26 25.34
C PRO A 113 -1.50 -19.94 24.16
N ASP A 114 -2.65 -20.60 24.41
CA ASP A 114 -3.39 -21.35 23.39
C ASP A 114 -4.58 -20.59 22.82
N GLU A 115 -4.72 -19.28 23.13
CA GLU A 115 -5.81 -18.48 22.60
C GLU A 115 -5.55 -18.09 21.16
N LEU A 116 -6.23 -18.76 20.24
CA LEU A 116 -6.02 -18.62 18.79
C LEU A 116 -6.20 -17.17 18.31
N ASN A 117 -7.16 -16.43 18.87
CA ASN A 117 -7.40 -15.04 18.49
C ASN A 117 -6.19 -14.14 18.81
N LEU A 118 -5.55 -14.33 19.96
CA LEU A 118 -4.36 -13.57 20.35
C LEU A 118 -3.16 -13.92 19.45
N LEU A 119 -2.99 -15.20 19.14
CA LEU A 119 -1.93 -15.66 18.23
C LEU A 119 -2.13 -15.09 16.82
N LEU A 120 -3.35 -15.08 16.30
CA LEU A 120 -3.68 -14.46 15.00
C LEU A 120 -3.48 -12.94 15.02
N ALA A 121 -3.84 -12.27 16.12
CA ALA A 121 -3.58 -10.85 16.30
C ALA A 121 -2.07 -10.55 16.31
N ARG A 122 -1.27 -11.36 17.04
CA ARG A 122 0.21 -11.24 17.05
C ARG A 122 0.80 -11.42 15.65
N ALA A 123 0.34 -12.42 14.90
CA ALA A 123 0.80 -12.63 13.52
C ALA A 123 0.49 -11.44 12.62
N ARG A 124 -0.72 -10.85 12.73
CA ARG A 124 -1.10 -9.66 11.98
C ARG A 124 -0.27 -8.44 12.38
N ALA A 125 -0.07 -8.22 13.67
CA ALA A 125 0.78 -7.14 14.18
C ALA A 125 2.24 -7.29 13.72
N ALA A 126 2.78 -8.52 13.75
CA ALA A 126 4.13 -8.83 13.29
C ALA A 126 4.29 -8.58 11.78
N GLN A 127 3.30 -8.96 10.97
CA GLN A 127 3.28 -8.65 9.53
C GLN A 127 3.32 -7.14 9.28
N GLN A 128 2.50 -6.35 9.99
CA GLN A 128 2.48 -4.89 9.85
C GLN A 128 3.77 -4.22 10.30
N ALA A 129 4.41 -4.78 11.31
CA ALA A 129 5.69 -4.30 11.84
C ALA A 129 6.90 -4.81 11.04
N GLU A 130 6.69 -5.63 9.99
CA GLU A 130 7.72 -6.34 9.23
C GLU A 130 8.66 -7.18 10.13
N ALA A 131 8.15 -7.63 11.28
CA ALA A 131 8.88 -8.44 12.24
C ALA A 131 8.77 -9.93 11.86
N TRP A 132 9.53 -10.33 10.85
CA TRP A 132 9.37 -11.63 10.18
C TRP A 132 9.69 -12.83 11.07
N ASP A 133 10.66 -12.71 11.98
CA ASP A 133 10.96 -13.74 12.98
C ASP A 133 9.78 -13.94 13.94
N VAL A 134 9.17 -12.84 14.40
CA VAL A 134 7.98 -12.88 15.27
C VAL A 134 6.78 -13.47 14.52
N LEU A 135 6.63 -13.16 13.22
CA LEU A 135 5.59 -13.73 12.38
C LEU A 135 5.77 -15.25 12.22
N GLU A 136 7.00 -15.72 12.04
CA GLU A 136 7.31 -17.15 11.96
C GLU A 136 6.96 -17.87 13.27
N GLU A 137 7.34 -17.31 14.42
CA GLU A 137 6.99 -17.85 15.73
C GLU A 137 5.48 -17.89 15.96
N ALA A 138 4.78 -16.77 15.69
CA ALA A 138 3.33 -16.68 15.84
C ALA A 138 2.60 -17.69 14.95
N SER A 139 3.03 -17.84 13.70
CA SER A 139 2.43 -18.79 12.76
C SER A 139 2.64 -20.25 13.20
N LYS A 140 3.82 -20.58 13.73
CA LYS A 140 4.08 -21.92 14.32
C LYS A 140 3.18 -22.19 15.52
N ALA A 141 3.00 -21.20 16.42
CA ALA A 141 2.09 -21.33 17.56
C ALA A 141 0.63 -21.53 17.12
N ILE A 142 0.16 -20.78 16.11
CA ILE A 142 -1.16 -20.99 15.50
C ILE A 142 -1.33 -22.43 15.02
N LEU A 143 -0.34 -22.96 14.31
CA LEU A 143 -0.37 -24.32 13.74
C LEU A 143 -0.19 -25.42 14.79
N GLN A 144 0.35 -25.12 15.96
CA GLN A 144 0.34 -26.04 17.12
C GLN A 144 -1.06 -26.16 17.71
N VAL A 145 -1.83 -25.09 17.76
CA VAL A 145 -3.22 -25.08 18.24
C VAL A 145 -4.16 -25.69 17.20
N ASP A 146 -4.01 -25.30 15.93
CA ASP A 146 -4.81 -25.79 14.80
C ASP A 146 -3.91 -25.99 13.57
N ALA A 147 -3.47 -27.22 13.36
CA ALA A 147 -2.57 -27.60 12.26
C ALA A 147 -3.18 -27.38 10.86
N SER A 148 -4.50 -27.22 10.77
CA SER A 148 -5.23 -26.97 9.51
C SER A 148 -5.55 -25.48 9.28
N ASN A 149 -5.11 -24.61 10.17
CA ASN A 149 -5.42 -23.19 10.11
C ASN A 149 -4.84 -22.53 8.86
N THR A 150 -5.71 -22.21 7.93
CA THR A 150 -5.36 -21.59 6.63
C THR A 150 -4.55 -20.31 6.78
N THR A 151 -4.95 -19.45 7.72
CA THR A 151 -4.27 -18.18 8.01
C THR A 151 -2.88 -18.42 8.61
N GLY A 152 -2.75 -19.41 9.50
CA GLY A 152 -1.46 -19.82 10.07
C GLY A 152 -0.49 -20.32 9.01
N ILE A 153 -0.96 -21.18 8.10
CA ILE A 153 -0.15 -21.68 6.96
C ILE A 153 0.28 -20.53 6.06
N PHE A 154 -0.64 -19.62 5.74
CA PHE A 154 -0.34 -18.44 4.92
C PHE A 154 0.72 -17.55 5.57
N TYR A 155 0.57 -17.21 6.85
CA TYR A 155 1.56 -16.41 7.58
C TYR A 155 2.91 -17.10 7.70
N GLN A 156 2.93 -18.42 7.91
CA GLN A 156 4.19 -19.16 7.95
C GLN A 156 4.91 -19.11 6.58
N ALA A 157 4.17 -19.30 5.49
CA ALA A 157 4.75 -19.18 4.16
C ALA A 157 5.26 -17.77 3.86
N LEU A 158 4.52 -16.72 4.28
CA LEU A 158 4.94 -15.34 4.13
C LEU A 158 6.23 -15.05 4.92
N ALA A 159 6.27 -15.45 6.19
CA ALA A 159 7.45 -15.30 7.04
C ALA A 159 8.68 -15.99 6.45
N LEU A 160 8.54 -17.25 6.03
CA LEU A 160 9.62 -18.02 5.40
C LEU A 160 10.14 -17.32 4.12
N PHE A 161 9.25 -16.79 3.31
CA PHE A 161 9.66 -16.06 2.11
C PHE A 161 10.48 -14.82 2.44
N GLN A 162 10.03 -14.02 3.39
CA GLN A 162 10.73 -12.80 3.82
C GLN A 162 12.08 -13.13 4.51
N LEU A 163 12.17 -14.26 5.19
CA LEU A 163 13.40 -14.79 5.77
C LEU A 163 14.30 -15.51 4.74
N GLN A 164 14.10 -15.24 3.45
CA GLN A 164 14.90 -15.82 2.35
C GLN A 164 14.85 -17.34 2.25
N GLN A 165 13.74 -17.95 2.64
CA GLN A 165 13.48 -19.38 2.54
C GLN A 165 12.32 -19.68 1.56
N PRO A 166 12.47 -19.42 0.25
CA PRO A 166 11.36 -19.52 -0.70
C PRO A 166 10.87 -20.96 -0.93
N LEU A 167 11.77 -21.96 -0.90
CA LEU A 167 11.40 -23.36 -1.18
C LEU A 167 10.38 -23.92 -0.17
N PRO A 168 10.60 -23.86 1.17
CA PRO A 168 9.59 -24.31 2.12
C PRO A 168 8.31 -23.46 2.06
N ALA A 169 8.40 -22.16 1.74
CA ALA A 169 7.21 -21.32 1.56
C ALA A 169 6.33 -21.82 0.40
N VAL A 170 6.93 -22.12 -0.76
CA VAL A 170 6.21 -22.70 -1.92
C VAL A 170 5.60 -24.06 -1.58
N ALA A 171 6.32 -24.92 -0.83
CA ALA A 171 5.80 -26.23 -0.43
C ALA A 171 4.54 -26.10 0.45
N LEU A 172 4.55 -25.21 1.45
CA LEU A 172 3.39 -24.93 2.31
C LEU A 172 2.19 -24.41 1.50
N LEU A 173 2.41 -23.43 0.63
CA LEU A 173 1.35 -22.89 -0.20
C LEU A 173 0.80 -23.91 -1.20
N THR A 174 1.65 -24.79 -1.73
CA THR A 174 1.23 -25.87 -2.62
C THR A 174 0.34 -26.86 -1.89
N GLN A 175 0.72 -27.26 -0.68
CA GLN A 175 -0.11 -28.12 0.16
C GLN A 175 -1.45 -27.45 0.51
N LEU A 176 -1.46 -26.16 0.84
CA LEU A 176 -2.67 -25.41 1.10
C LEU A 176 -3.58 -25.36 -0.11
N LEU A 177 -3.04 -25.11 -1.30
CA LEU A 177 -3.79 -25.05 -2.56
C LEU A 177 -4.29 -26.42 -3.05
N CYS A 178 -3.71 -27.53 -2.58
CA CYS A 178 -4.31 -28.86 -2.80
C CYS A 178 -5.66 -29.02 -2.12
N SER A 179 -5.86 -28.39 -0.94
CA SER A 179 -7.14 -28.42 -0.22
C SER A 179 -8.08 -27.28 -0.61
N GLN A 180 -7.52 -26.13 -0.96
CA GLN A 180 -8.24 -24.90 -1.34
C GLN A 180 -7.65 -24.32 -2.64
N PRO A 181 -7.95 -24.90 -3.83
CA PRO A 181 -7.31 -24.51 -5.10
C PRO A 181 -7.51 -23.06 -5.50
N ASP A 182 -8.54 -22.43 -4.96
CA ASP A 182 -9.02 -21.11 -5.33
C ASP A 182 -8.68 -20.02 -4.31
N LEU A 183 -7.86 -20.35 -3.30
CA LEU A 183 -7.49 -19.39 -2.26
C LEU A 183 -6.60 -18.30 -2.86
N ARG A 184 -7.23 -17.15 -3.17
CA ARG A 184 -6.60 -16.01 -3.85
C ARG A 184 -5.27 -15.58 -3.20
N ALA A 185 -5.27 -15.37 -1.88
CA ALA A 185 -4.08 -14.92 -1.16
C ALA A 185 -2.90 -15.89 -1.32
N ALA A 186 -3.18 -17.20 -1.28
CA ALA A 186 -2.16 -18.23 -1.43
C ALA A 186 -1.63 -18.31 -2.87
N LEU A 187 -2.51 -18.22 -3.88
CA LEU A 187 -2.12 -18.17 -5.30
C LEU A 187 -1.22 -16.97 -5.58
N LEU A 188 -1.64 -15.78 -5.12
CA LEU A 188 -0.89 -14.54 -5.36
C LEU A 188 0.48 -14.58 -4.66
N LEU A 189 0.53 -15.04 -3.41
CA LEU A 189 1.80 -15.18 -2.69
C LEU A 189 2.70 -16.22 -3.35
N ARG A 190 2.17 -17.39 -3.75
CA ARG A 190 2.96 -18.42 -4.44
C ARG A 190 3.49 -17.92 -5.78
N ALA A 191 2.67 -17.22 -6.57
CA ALA A 191 3.10 -16.63 -7.83
C ALA A 191 4.24 -15.62 -7.64
N ARG A 192 4.18 -14.76 -6.60
CA ARG A 192 5.25 -13.81 -6.28
C ARG A 192 6.54 -14.51 -5.86
N ILE A 193 6.45 -15.57 -5.06
CA ILE A 193 7.61 -16.37 -4.65
C ILE A 193 8.23 -17.09 -5.87
N LEU A 194 7.41 -17.75 -6.68
CA LEU A 194 7.85 -18.43 -7.90
C LEU A 194 8.50 -17.45 -8.89
N PHE A 195 7.94 -16.26 -9.04
CA PHE A 195 8.55 -15.18 -9.83
C PHE A 195 9.94 -14.81 -9.31
N SER A 196 10.10 -14.63 -8.01
CA SER A 196 11.40 -14.33 -7.40
C SER A 196 12.43 -15.45 -7.58
N MET A 197 11.96 -16.70 -7.68
CA MET A 197 12.76 -17.87 -7.99
C MET A 197 13.01 -18.10 -9.48
N GLN A 198 12.55 -17.18 -10.36
CA GLN A 198 12.61 -17.27 -11.82
C GLN A 198 11.84 -18.47 -12.39
N GLN A 199 10.90 -19.03 -11.64
CA GLN A 199 9.99 -20.08 -12.10
C GLN A 199 8.76 -19.44 -12.76
N TYR A 200 8.99 -18.83 -13.91
CA TYR A 200 8.01 -17.93 -14.54
C TYR A 200 6.76 -18.67 -15.06
N ASN A 201 6.90 -19.89 -15.58
CA ASN A 201 5.77 -20.66 -16.12
C ASN A 201 4.80 -21.06 -15.00
N GLU A 202 5.33 -21.50 -13.88
CA GLU A 202 4.53 -21.87 -12.71
C GLU A 202 3.86 -20.64 -12.09
N ALA A 203 4.60 -19.52 -11.99
CA ALA A 203 4.05 -18.24 -11.53
C ALA A 203 2.90 -17.76 -12.43
N LEU A 204 3.06 -17.87 -13.76
CA LEU A 204 2.03 -17.48 -14.72
C LEU A 204 0.78 -18.36 -14.60
N THR A 205 0.94 -19.66 -14.33
CA THR A 205 -0.18 -20.58 -14.10
C THR A 205 -1.06 -20.12 -12.93
N ASP A 206 -0.47 -19.72 -11.81
CA ASP A 206 -1.21 -19.21 -10.65
C ASP A 206 -1.94 -17.89 -10.97
N VAL A 207 -1.26 -16.99 -11.68
CA VAL A 207 -1.84 -15.73 -12.14
C VAL A 207 -3.02 -15.95 -13.10
N GLU A 208 -2.92 -16.92 -14.01
CA GLU A 208 -4.02 -17.25 -14.91
C GLU A 208 -5.25 -17.80 -14.18
N VAL A 209 -5.05 -18.56 -13.10
CA VAL A 209 -6.16 -19.02 -12.24
C VAL A 209 -6.86 -17.84 -11.60
N LEU A 210 -6.11 -16.85 -11.12
CA LEU A 210 -6.65 -15.61 -10.51
C LEU A 210 -7.48 -14.81 -11.53
N LEU A 211 -6.97 -14.64 -12.75
CA LEU A 211 -7.64 -13.84 -13.79
C LEU A 211 -8.88 -14.51 -14.42
N LYS A 212 -9.04 -15.83 -14.25
CA LYS A 212 -10.23 -16.56 -14.81
C LYS A 212 -11.48 -16.37 -13.98
N LYS A 213 -11.39 -15.99 -12.72
CA LYS A 213 -12.49 -16.08 -11.77
C LYS A 213 -13.17 -14.76 -11.44
N GLU A 214 -12.44 -13.66 -11.48
CA GLU A 214 -12.89 -12.35 -11.03
C GLU A 214 -12.52 -11.27 -12.05
N GLU A 215 -13.04 -10.07 -11.87
CA GLU A 215 -12.56 -8.92 -12.61
C GLU A 215 -11.04 -8.76 -12.39
N PRO A 216 -10.29 -8.41 -13.43
CA PRO A 216 -8.84 -8.32 -13.33
C PRO A 216 -8.46 -7.24 -12.31
N GLU A 217 -7.68 -7.65 -11.30
CA GLU A 217 -7.18 -6.74 -10.27
C GLU A 217 -5.79 -6.20 -10.65
N GLU A 218 -5.53 -4.97 -10.23
CA GLU A 218 -4.32 -4.24 -10.60
C GLU A 218 -3.02 -4.98 -10.23
N ASP A 219 -2.95 -5.53 -9.02
CA ASP A 219 -1.77 -6.25 -8.52
C ASP A 219 -1.50 -7.56 -9.26
N VAL A 220 -2.55 -8.24 -9.72
CA VAL A 220 -2.45 -9.47 -10.52
C VAL A 220 -2.00 -9.16 -11.94
N LEU A 221 -2.55 -8.11 -12.57
CA LEU A 221 -2.12 -7.66 -13.90
C LEU A 221 -0.68 -7.14 -13.88
N LEU A 222 -0.30 -6.38 -12.84
CA LEU A 222 1.07 -5.89 -12.69
C LEU A 222 2.06 -7.07 -12.56
N LEU A 223 1.73 -8.06 -11.74
CA LEU A 223 2.55 -9.27 -11.60
C LEU A 223 2.64 -10.04 -12.92
N LYS A 224 1.51 -10.20 -13.65
CA LYS A 224 1.50 -10.85 -14.98
C LYS A 224 2.45 -10.14 -15.95
N GLY A 225 2.35 -8.81 -16.07
CA GLY A 225 3.22 -8.03 -16.92
C GLY A 225 4.70 -8.20 -16.57
N ASN A 226 5.03 -8.19 -15.27
CA ASN A 226 6.40 -8.42 -14.78
C ASN A 226 6.91 -9.82 -15.12
N ILE A 227 6.07 -10.86 -14.98
CA ILE A 227 6.43 -12.23 -15.33
C ILE A 227 6.71 -12.35 -16.84
N LEU A 228 5.80 -11.84 -17.68
CA LEU A 228 5.93 -11.88 -19.15
C LEU A 228 7.17 -11.14 -19.63
N LYS A 229 7.45 -9.94 -19.07
CA LYS A 229 8.70 -9.21 -19.34
C LYS A 229 9.92 -10.07 -18.99
N ALA A 230 9.92 -10.71 -17.82
CA ALA A 230 11.04 -11.55 -17.39
C ALA A 230 11.22 -12.83 -18.21
N GLN A 231 10.14 -13.36 -18.78
CA GLN A 231 10.19 -14.47 -19.76
C GLN A 231 10.73 -14.03 -21.13
N GLY A 232 10.80 -12.74 -21.40
CA GLY A 232 11.19 -12.18 -22.68
C GLY A 232 10.02 -12.00 -23.68
N ASP A 233 8.78 -12.24 -23.25
CA ASP A 233 7.58 -11.96 -24.04
C ASP A 233 7.18 -10.50 -23.88
N ALA A 234 7.94 -9.63 -24.55
CA ALA A 234 7.80 -8.19 -24.44
C ALA A 234 6.45 -7.68 -24.96
N ASP A 235 5.93 -8.26 -26.05
CA ASP A 235 4.66 -7.82 -26.63
C ASP A 235 3.49 -8.16 -25.72
N ALA A 236 3.43 -9.37 -25.17
CA ALA A 236 2.40 -9.74 -24.19
C ALA A 236 2.51 -8.93 -22.89
N ALA A 237 3.73 -8.57 -22.44
CA ALA A 237 3.92 -7.69 -21.30
C ALA A 237 3.36 -6.28 -21.57
N ILE A 238 3.64 -5.70 -22.73
CA ILE A 238 3.11 -4.39 -23.16
C ILE A 238 1.58 -4.41 -23.18
N GLU A 239 0.96 -5.43 -23.78
CA GLU A 239 -0.50 -5.57 -23.79
C GLU A 239 -1.08 -5.66 -22.37
N THR A 240 -0.41 -6.41 -21.50
CA THR A 240 -0.85 -6.57 -20.10
C THR A 240 -0.76 -5.25 -19.32
N TYR A 241 0.34 -4.51 -19.44
CA TYR A 241 0.47 -3.20 -18.79
C TYR A 241 -0.52 -2.16 -19.35
N ARG A 242 -0.82 -2.21 -20.67
CA ARG A 242 -1.85 -1.35 -21.26
C ARG A 242 -3.25 -1.68 -20.72
N ALA A 243 -3.58 -2.98 -20.62
CA ALA A 243 -4.84 -3.40 -20.02
C ALA A 243 -4.95 -2.93 -18.54
N LEU A 244 -3.85 -2.96 -17.78
CA LEU A 244 -3.82 -2.40 -16.44
C LEU A 244 -4.06 -0.88 -16.44
N LEU A 245 -3.47 -0.13 -17.37
CA LEU A 245 -3.69 1.32 -17.48
C LEU A 245 -5.08 1.69 -18.02
N GLU A 246 -5.74 0.81 -18.76
CA GLU A 246 -7.15 0.95 -19.11
C GLU A 246 -8.06 0.77 -17.89
N LEU A 247 -7.70 -0.12 -16.97
CA LEU A 247 -8.41 -0.32 -15.71
C LEU A 247 -8.17 0.84 -14.72
N ASN A 248 -6.92 1.24 -14.54
CA ASN A 248 -6.53 2.35 -13.69
C ASN A 248 -5.44 3.21 -14.37
N PRO A 249 -5.84 4.33 -15.02
CA PRO A 249 -4.90 5.25 -15.67
C PRO A 249 -3.92 5.95 -14.70
N PHE A 250 -4.19 5.88 -13.39
CA PHE A 250 -3.36 6.49 -12.34
C PHE A 250 -2.33 5.53 -11.73
N GLN A 251 -2.22 4.31 -12.26
CA GLN A 251 -1.30 3.30 -11.75
C GLN A 251 0.14 3.60 -12.18
N GLN A 252 0.85 4.35 -11.32
CA GLN A 252 2.20 4.85 -11.59
C GLN A 252 3.23 3.76 -11.89
N GLU A 253 3.17 2.64 -11.16
CA GLU A 253 4.10 1.52 -11.36
C GLU A 253 3.94 0.91 -12.77
N ALA A 254 2.71 0.76 -13.26
CA ALA A 254 2.44 0.25 -14.60
C ALA A 254 2.97 1.19 -15.69
N VAL A 255 2.80 2.51 -15.51
CA VAL A 255 3.37 3.52 -16.43
C VAL A 255 4.89 3.37 -16.50
N LEU A 256 5.56 3.29 -15.35
CA LEU A 256 7.02 3.18 -15.31
C LEU A 256 7.52 1.87 -15.92
N ARG A 257 6.85 0.75 -15.62
CA ARG A 257 7.20 -0.57 -16.19
C ARG A 257 7.01 -0.61 -17.71
N LEU A 258 5.89 -0.09 -18.21
CA LEU A 258 5.61 -0.01 -19.64
C LEU A 258 6.59 0.93 -20.34
N GLY A 259 6.80 2.14 -19.80
CA GLY A 259 7.70 3.12 -20.39
C GLY A 259 9.14 2.64 -20.45
N THR A 260 9.64 2.00 -19.37
CA THR A 260 10.96 1.36 -19.37
C THR A 260 11.06 0.27 -20.45
N LEU A 261 10.06 -0.60 -20.55
CA LEU A 261 10.05 -1.68 -21.54
C LEU A 261 10.04 -1.13 -22.98
N LEU A 262 9.22 -0.11 -23.26
CA LEU A 262 9.20 0.56 -24.57
C LEU A 262 10.56 1.18 -24.91
N THR A 263 11.22 1.78 -23.93
CA THR A 263 12.55 2.39 -24.08
C THR A 263 13.62 1.32 -24.36
N GLU A 264 13.60 0.21 -23.62
CA GLU A 264 14.49 -0.96 -23.85
C GLU A 264 14.33 -1.55 -25.25
N LEU A 265 13.12 -1.51 -25.80
CA LEU A 265 12.79 -1.98 -27.16
C LEU A 265 13.02 -0.91 -28.25
N HIS A 266 13.60 0.25 -27.91
CA HIS A 266 13.77 1.41 -28.77
C HIS A 266 12.45 1.94 -29.42
N ARG A 267 11.31 1.68 -28.80
CA ARG A 267 9.99 2.23 -29.20
C ARG A 267 9.77 3.62 -28.55
N LEU A 268 10.74 4.53 -28.83
CA LEU A 268 10.87 5.80 -28.10
C LEU A 268 9.67 6.72 -28.28
N ASP A 269 9.08 6.76 -29.48
CA ASP A 269 7.89 7.59 -29.75
C ASP A 269 6.66 7.11 -28.95
N GLU A 270 6.55 5.82 -28.67
CA GLU A 270 5.47 5.28 -27.86
C GLU A 270 5.70 5.57 -26.38
N ALA A 271 6.96 5.50 -25.92
CA ALA A 271 7.31 5.89 -24.55
C ALA A 271 7.01 7.38 -24.29
N ILE A 272 7.35 8.27 -25.24
CA ILE A 272 7.02 9.71 -25.12
C ILE A 272 5.50 9.89 -25.01
N ARG A 273 4.71 9.27 -25.90
CA ARG A 273 3.24 9.39 -25.84
C ARG A 273 2.67 8.89 -24.53
N LEU A 274 3.15 7.77 -24.01
CA LEU A 274 2.75 7.24 -22.71
C LEU A 274 2.98 8.26 -21.59
N TYR A 275 4.18 8.84 -21.54
CA TYR A 275 4.51 9.82 -20.51
C TYR A 275 3.76 11.15 -20.71
N ASP A 276 3.53 11.59 -21.94
CA ASP A 276 2.71 12.78 -22.26
C ASP A 276 1.28 12.63 -21.69
N GLU A 277 0.62 11.50 -22.02
CA GLU A 277 -0.71 11.16 -21.51
C GLU A 277 -0.73 11.07 -19.99
N THR A 278 0.31 10.46 -19.41
CA THR A 278 0.43 10.35 -17.94
C THR A 278 0.58 11.72 -17.28
N ILE A 279 1.40 12.60 -17.82
CA ILE A 279 1.64 13.93 -17.27
C ILE A 279 0.41 14.83 -17.42
N GLU A 280 -0.37 14.66 -18.48
CA GLU A 280 -1.64 15.37 -18.62
C GLU A 280 -2.64 14.95 -17.52
N LEU A 281 -2.66 13.68 -17.13
CA LEU A 281 -3.54 13.16 -16.08
C LEU A 281 -3.00 13.43 -14.66
N GLN A 282 -1.68 13.38 -14.49
CA GLN A 282 -0.97 13.50 -13.21
C GLN A 282 0.19 14.50 -13.35
N PRO A 283 -0.08 15.82 -13.34
CA PRO A 283 0.95 16.84 -13.55
C PRO A 283 2.00 16.93 -12.43
N ASP A 284 1.76 16.28 -11.30
CA ASP A 284 2.63 16.21 -10.13
C ASP A 284 3.47 14.93 -10.07
N PHE A 285 3.35 14.03 -11.06
CA PHE A 285 4.12 12.80 -11.10
C PHE A 285 5.56 13.04 -11.57
N ALA A 286 6.45 13.43 -10.64
CA ALA A 286 7.85 13.77 -10.89
C ALA A 286 8.62 12.72 -11.69
N GLN A 287 8.38 11.43 -11.39
CA GLN A 287 9.09 10.34 -12.04
C GLN A 287 8.74 10.23 -13.54
N ALA A 288 7.50 10.55 -13.95
CA ALA A 288 7.12 10.56 -15.36
C ALA A 288 7.90 11.62 -16.16
N TYR A 289 8.10 12.80 -15.59
CA TYR A 289 8.97 13.82 -16.19
C TYR A 289 10.41 13.34 -16.30
N LYS A 290 10.95 12.75 -15.24
CA LYS A 290 12.31 12.22 -15.24
C LYS A 290 12.50 11.19 -16.35
N GLU A 291 11.63 10.20 -16.43
CA GLU A 291 11.71 9.14 -17.43
C GLU A 291 11.52 9.68 -18.86
N ARG A 292 10.55 10.61 -19.08
CA ARG A 292 10.37 11.27 -20.37
C ARG A 292 11.62 12.05 -20.78
N GLY A 293 12.23 12.77 -19.85
CA GLY A 293 13.49 13.46 -20.07
C GLY A 293 14.59 12.51 -20.51
N GLY A 294 14.71 11.34 -19.89
CA GLY A 294 15.64 10.30 -20.29
C GLY A 294 15.40 9.78 -21.73
N VAL A 295 14.14 9.58 -22.10
CA VAL A 295 13.77 9.18 -23.48
C VAL A 295 14.09 10.30 -24.49
N ARG A 296 13.82 11.58 -24.15
CA ARG A 296 14.15 12.75 -24.99
C ARG A 296 15.65 12.89 -25.24
N LEU A 297 16.49 12.58 -24.22
CA LEU A 297 17.96 12.54 -24.42
C LEU A 297 18.35 11.49 -25.47
N GLN A 298 17.73 10.31 -25.48
CA GLN A 298 17.99 9.29 -26.51
C GLN A 298 17.54 9.72 -27.90
N LEU A 299 16.52 10.60 -27.99
CA LEU A 299 16.04 11.21 -29.24
C LEU A 299 16.84 12.47 -29.63
N HIS A 300 17.88 12.84 -28.87
CA HIS A 300 18.68 14.06 -29.05
C HIS A 300 17.88 15.37 -28.86
N ASP A 301 16.73 15.34 -28.15
CA ASP A 301 16.00 16.51 -27.72
C ASP A 301 16.54 17.00 -26.36
N GLU A 302 17.71 17.62 -26.38
CA GLU A 302 18.37 18.10 -25.15
C GLU A 302 17.57 19.22 -24.45
N ALA A 303 16.89 20.08 -25.21
CA ALA A 303 16.10 21.18 -24.66
C ALA A 303 14.86 20.67 -23.92
N GLY A 304 14.08 19.80 -24.55
CA GLY A 304 12.92 19.19 -23.92
C GLY A 304 13.30 18.31 -22.72
N ALA A 305 14.44 17.61 -22.79
CA ALA A 305 14.95 16.82 -21.67
C ALA A 305 15.32 17.71 -20.48
N ALA A 306 15.99 18.85 -20.72
CA ALA A 306 16.37 19.79 -19.66
C ALA A 306 15.14 20.38 -18.95
N ASP A 307 14.09 20.71 -19.70
CA ASP A 307 12.82 21.21 -19.15
C ASP A 307 12.13 20.14 -18.30
N ASP A 308 12.09 18.90 -18.77
CA ASP A 308 11.50 17.79 -18.02
C ASP A 308 12.27 17.49 -16.73
N LEU A 309 13.61 17.39 -16.80
CA LEU A 309 14.44 17.14 -15.63
C LEU A 309 14.33 18.26 -14.59
N LYS A 310 14.27 19.53 -15.05
CA LYS A 310 14.01 20.66 -14.17
C LYS A 310 12.65 20.53 -13.48
N LYS A 311 11.61 20.15 -14.22
CA LYS A 311 10.29 19.97 -13.66
C LYS A 311 10.24 18.81 -12.65
N ALA A 312 10.90 17.70 -12.93
CA ALA A 312 11.03 16.58 -11.99
C ALA A 312 11.71 17.02 -10.67
N LEU A 313 12.75 17.84 -10.73
CA LEU A 313 13.42 18.41 -9.55
C LEU A 313 12.54 19.38 -8.76
N GLU A 314 11.73 20.20 -9.44
CA GLU A 314 10.78 21.10 -8.78
C GLU A 314 9.73 20.34 -8.00
N LEU A 315 9.23 19.21 -8.55
CA LEU A 315 8.20 18.37 -7.94
C LEU A 315 8.74 17.48 -6.84
N SER A 316 9.96 16.99 -6.99
CA SER A 316 10.63 16.13 -6.01
C SER A 316 12.13 16.45 -5.91
N PRO A 317 12.51 17.37 -5.01
CA PRO A 317 13.93 17.73 -4.81
C PRO A 317 14.83 16.54 -4.40
N GLU A 318 14.22 15.48 -3.85
CA GLU A 318 14.96 14.27 -3.45
C GLU A 318 15.50 13.48 -4.65
N THR A 319 14.88 13.62 -5.82
CA THR A 319 15.35 12.99 -7.06
C THR A 319 16.61 13.63 -7.61
N GLY A 320 17.05 14.79 -7.07
CA GLY A 320 18.21 15.54 -7.54
C GLY A 320 19.50 14.72 -7.56
N ARG A 321 19.74 13.90 -6.54
CA ARG A 321 20.93 13.04 -6.48
C ARG A 321 20.96 11.98 -7.59
N ALA A 322 19.82 11.44 -7.98
CA ALA A 322 19.71 10.45 -9.04
C ALA A 322 19.92 11.12 -10.43
N ILE A 323 19.34 12.30 -10.62
CA ILE A 323 19.47 13.08 -11.85
C ILE A 323 20.93 13.55 -12.04
N ASP A 324 21.59 14.04 -10.98
CA ASP A 324 23.01 14.41 -11.03
C ASP A 324 23.91 13.23 -11.43
N GLY A 325 23.62 12.03 -10.92
CA GLY A 325 24.35 10.82 -11.29
C GLY A 325 24.23 10.46 -12.78
N GLU A 326 23.01 10.52 -13.33
CA GLU A 326 22.73 10.26 -14.74
C GLU A 326 23.31 11.37 -15.63
N PHE A 327 23.19 12.63 -15.24
CA PHE A 327 23.74 13.76 -15.98
C PHE A 327 25.28 13.71 -16.03
N CYS A 328 25.94 13.38 -14.91
CA CYS A 328 27.38 13.17 -14.87
C CYS A 328 27.81 11.98 -15.75
N ALA A 329 27.06 10.91 -15.82
CA ALA A 329 27.36 9.78 -16.68
C ALA A 329 27.25 10.14 -18.17
N VAL A 330 26.19 10.83 -18.59
CA VAL A 330 26.01 11.33 -19.97
C VAL A 330 27.10 12.34 -20.33
N GLN A 331 27.43 13.28 -19.45
CA GLN A 331 28.47 14.26 -19.69
C GLN A 331 29.86 13.61 -19.78
N ASN A 332 30.13 12.59 -19.00
CA ASN A 332 31.39 11.82 -19.09
C ASN A 332 31.48 11.04 -20.42
N GLU A 333 30.36 10.47 -20.89
CA GLU A 333 30.29 9.78 -22.18
C GLU A 333 30.49 10.75 -23.36
N MET A 334 29.84 11.93 -23.33
CA MET A 334 30.03 12.99 -24.31
C MET A 334 31.46 13.47 -24.33
N ASN A 335 32.06 13.70 -23.17
CA ASN A 335 33.47 14.10 -23.05
C ASN A 335 34.42 13.00 -23.58
N ALA A 336 34.09 11.72 -23.35
CA ALA A 336 34.87 10.61 -23.89
C ALA A 336 34.78 10.54 -25.42
N ARG A 337 33.58 10.73 -25.99
CA ARG A 337 33.39 10.82 -27.46
C ARG A 337 34.10 12.01 -28.07
N TYR A 338 34.00 13.18 -27.42
CA TYR A 338 34.73 14.38 -27.87
C TYR A 338 36.25 14.16 -27.88
N ARG A 339 36.81 13.59 -26.82
CA ARG A 339 38.24 13.24 -26.73
C ARG A 339 38.66 12.20 -27.78
N SER A 340 37.78 11.22 -28.10
CA SER A 340 38.07 10.22 -29.13
C SER A 340 38.06 10.79 -30.54
N GLN A 341 37.24 11.83 -30.79
CA GLN A 341 37.17 12.53 -32.07
C GLN A 341 38.21 13.66 -32.21
N ASN A 342 38.76 14.15 -31.10
CA ASN A 342 39.69 15.25 -31.06
C ASN A 342 40.92 14.90 -30.17
N PRO A 343 41.77 13.93 -30.63
CA PRO A 343 42.86 13.40 -29.80
C PRO A 343 43.99 14.41 -29.50
N PHE A 344 43.98 15.57 -30.14
CA PHE A 344 45.03 16.61 -29.98
C PHE A 344 44.56 17.87 -29.24
N GLY A 345 43.29 17.95 -28.76
CA GLY A 345 42.86 18.95 -27.77
C GLY A 345 42.94 20.42 -28.21
N PHE A 346 42.61 20.70 -29.47
CA PHE A 346 42.51 22.10 -29.96
C PHE A 346 41.03 22.47 -30.14
#